data_703eeb7617830dd7a5d7da4cf1b50d94
#
_entry.id   703eeb7617830dd7a5d7da4cf1b50d94
#
_cell.length_a   1.000
_cell.length_b   1.000
_cell.length_c   1.000
_cell.angle_alpha   90.00
_cell.angle_beta   90.00
_cell.angle_gamma   90.00
#
_symmetry.space_group_name_H-M   'P 1'
#
loop_
_entity.id
_entity.type
_entity.pdbx_description
1 polymer ?
#
loop_
_entity_poly.entity_id
_entity_poly.type
_entity_poly.pdbx_seq_one_letter_code
_entity_poly.pdbx_strand_id
1 'polypeptide(L)'
;MSQIIVIPNKLSNSRAKKLYEEFKYAWDKTSPEEKKDWALDVGVIFGKVMLRRGRGLIKAIGNLGRRIFKEGKDLTVAVYNQEGKEHIISRKDSAVKSIKSGADTSKKVVKNIIHLLTTNPKEAAPTLFLGILGFFCGSGGIDANGGIPDLDIAVGGIGNHRSIFFHSVISAAILETIVFASVKAINIMHSKLPEEHDSFWDAVISKTDWAEAFVSGACTGIAYHLLIDGTLQGNKAYVNLPFSMPLEGHNTIFVTNAAMEAMDLDKKKVKNI
;
A
#
# COMPACT_ATOMS: atom_id res chain seq x y z
N MET A 1 1.23 -16.53 35.42
CA MET A 1 0.08 -15.62 35.56
C MET A 1 -0.06 -14.88 34.23
N SER A 2 -1.04 -15.28 33.42
CA SER A 2 -1.33 -14.65 32.13
C SER A 2 -2.02 -13.31 32.37
N GLN A 3 -1.35 -12.21 32.10
CA GLN A 3 -2.00 -10.91 32.04
C GLN A 3 -2.89 -10.88 30.79
N ILE A 4 -4.19 -10.92 31.02
CA ILE A 4 -5.21 -10.66 30.01
C ILE A 4 -5.00 -9.23 29.51
N ILE A 5 -4.66 -9.07 28.24
CA ILE A 5 -4.65 -7.77 27.57
C ILE A 5 -6.12 -7.30 27.51
N VAL A 6 -6.50 -6.47 28.47
CA VAL A 6 -7.78 -5.77 28.44
C VAL A 6 -7.67 -4.72 27.33
N ILE A 7 -8.25 -5.01 26.18
CA ILE A 7 -8.50 -3.99 25.16
C ILE A 7 -9.49 -3.00 25.81
N PRO A 8 -9.15 -1.71 25.97
CA PRO A 8 -10.04 -0.75 26.61
C PRO A 8 -11.31 -0.62 25.76
N ASN A 9 -12.40 -1.18 26.23
CA ASN A 9 -13.72 -0.95 25.66
C ASN A 9 -14.06 0.54 25.85
N LYS A 10 -14.29 1.23 24.73
CA LYS A 10 -14.59 2.66 24.55
C LYS A 10 -13.40 3.57 24.89
N LEU A 11 -12.85 4.20 23.86
CA LEU A 11 -12.32 5.55 24.00
C LEU A 11 -13.44 6.34 24.70
N SER A 12 -13.31 6.57 26.02
CA SER A 12 -14.30 7.35 26.73
C SER A 12 -14.34 8.70 26.02
N ASN A 13 -15.51 9.30 25.85
CA ASN A 13 -15.66 10.64 25.26
C ASN A 13 -14.70 11.66 25.92
N SER A 14 -14.32 11.44 27.17
CA SER A 14 -13.35 12.22 27.93
C SER A 14 -11.91 12.09 27.38
N ARG A 15 -11.43 10.88 27.03
CA ARG A 15 -10.07 10.68 26.51
C ARG A 15 -9.93 11.21 25.07
N ALA A 16 -10.93 10.96 24.23
CA ALA A 16 -10.94 11.51 22.87
C ALA A 16 -10.95 13.05 22.90
N LYS A 17 -11.73 13.66 23.82
CA LYS A 17 -11.73 15.09 24.03
C LYS A 17 -10.37 15.60 24.52
N LYS A 18 -9.75 14.92 25.50
CA LYS A 18 -8.40 15.26 25.98
C LYS A 18 -7.37 15.26 24.83
N LEU A 19 -7.32 14.19 24.04
CA LEU A 19 -6.43 14.09 22.89
C LEU A 19 -6.65 15.20 21.87
N TYR A 20 -7.91 15.55 21.62
CA TYR A 20 -8.24 16.68 20.72
C TYR A 20 -7.77 18.04 21.27
N GLU A 21 -7.97 18.30 22.57
CA GLU A 21 -7.53 19.56 23.19
C GLU A 21 -6.00 19.66 23.24
N GLU A 22 -5.30 18.56 23.50
CA GLU A 22 -3.84 18.48 23.46
C GLU A 22 -3.31 18.72 22.04
N PHE A 23 -3.93 18.09 21.03
CA PHE A 23 -3.62 18.33 19.63
C PHE A 23 -3.80 19.81 19.26
N LYS A 24 -4.96 20.38 19.60
CA LYS A 24 -5.27 21.78 19.33
C LYS A 24 -4.26 22.71 20.01
N TYR A 25 -3.98 22.48 21.29
CA TYR A 25 -2.99 23.25 22.03
C TYR A 25 -1.61 23.24 21.36
N ALA A 26 -1.09 22.05 21.02
CA ALA A 26 0.20 21.91 20.38
C ALA A 26 0.22 22.52 18.97
N TRP A 27 -0.87 22.38 18.22
CA TRP A 27 -1.02 23.01 16.91
C TRP A 27 -1.05 24.54 16.99
N ASP A 28 -1.74 25.10 17.97
CA ASP A 28 -1.79 26.54 18.18
C ASP A 28 -0.42 27.12 18.61
N LYS A 29 0.39 26.31 19.31
CA LYS A 29 1.79 26.64 19.68
C LYS A 29 2.80 26.45 18.55
N THR A 30 2.44 25.74 17.50
CA THR A 30 3.29 25.57 16.32
C THR A 30 3.31 26.87 15.53
N SER A 31 4.51 27.38 15.23
CA SER A 31 4.66 28.66 14.54
C SER A 31 4.12 28.64 13.10
N PRO A 32 3.77 29.79 12.51
CA PRO A 32 3.38 29.84 11.10
C PRO A 32 4.45 29.32 10.15
N GLU A 33 5.73 29.53 10.47
CA GLU A 33 6.87 29.02 9.70
C GLU A 33 6.92 27.49 9.72
N GLU A 34 6.81 26.88 10.90
CA GLU A 34 6.77 25.42 11.02
C GLU A 34 5.57 24.80 10.30
N LYS A 35 4.40 25.45 10.35
CA LYS A 35 3.20 25.02 9.61
C LYS A 35 3.41 25.11 8.09
N LYS A 36 4.06 26.20 7.63
CA LYS A 36 4.42 26.39 6.23
C LYS A 36 5.40 25.32 5.77
N ASP A 37 6.46 25.07 6.54
CA ASP A 37 7.46 24.06 6.24
C ASP A 37 6.84 22.66 6.18
N TRP A 38 5.96 22.34 7.14
CA TRP A 38 5.20 21.09 7.09
C TRP A 38 4.34 21.00 5.82
N ALA A 39 3.63 22.05 5.43
CA ALA A 39 2.82 22.05 4.22
C ALA A 39 3.66 21.86 2.95
N LEU A 40 4.87 22.45 2.88
CA LEU A 40 5.82 22.21 1.79
C LEU A 40 6.31 20.76 1.79
N ASP A 41 6.58 20.19 2.97
CA ASP A 41 6.99 18.81 3.13
C ASP A 41 5.91 17.83 2.65
N VAL A 42 4.62 18.13 2.83
CA VAL A 42 3.52 17.32 2.27
C VAL A 42 3.67 17.20 0.74
N GLY A 43 3.95 18.31 0.06
CA GLY A 43 4.20 18.32 -1.39
C GLY A 43 5.44 17.52 -1.77
N VAL A 44 6.51 17.64 -0.99
CA VAL A 44 7.75 16.87 -1.20
C VAL A 44 7.53 15.37 -0.98
N ILE A 45 6.80 14.98 0.07
CA ILE A 45 6.44 13.60 0.35
C ILE A 45 5.65 13.03 -0.83
N PHE A 46 4.59 13.71 -1.26
CA PHE A 46 3.79 13.28 -2.41
C PHE A 46 4.63 13.11 -3.67
N GLY A 47 5.49 14.09 -3.98
CA GLY A 47 6.40 14.03 -5.13
C GLY A 47 7.35 12.83 -5.06
N LYS A 48 7.98 12.58 -3.90
CA LYS A 48 8.85 11.40 -3.69
C LYS A 48 8.10 10.09 -3.84
N VAL A 49 6.90 10.01 -3.28
CA VAL A 49 6.03 8.84 -3.35
C VAL A 49 5.64 8.53 -4.79
N MET A 50 5.24 9.54 -5.58
CA MET A 50 4.89 9.40 -6.99
C MET A 50 6.11 9.03 -7.86
N LEU A 51 7.26 9.68 -7.65
CA LEU A 51 8.50 9.37 -8.37
C LEU A 51 8.98 7.93 -8.11
N ARG A 52 8.84 7.44 -6.89
CA ARG A 52 9.20 6.07 -6.52
C ARG A 52 8.37 5.06 -7.30
N ARG A 53 7.04 5.28 -7.38
CA ARG A 53 6.11 4.45 -8.17
C ARG A 53 6.42 4.52 -9.67
N GLY A 54 6.66 5.70 -10.20
CA GLY A 54 7.05 5.89 -11.60
C GLY A 54 8.34 5.15 -11.97
N ARG A 55 9.36 5.21 -11.11
CA ARG A 55 10.62 4.46 -11.30
C ARG A 55 10.38 2.95 -11.24
N GLY A 56 9.49 2.50 -10.36
CA GLY A 56 9.06 1.10 -10.29
C GLY A 56 8.46 0.63 -11.62
N LEU A 57 7.55 1.41 -12.19
CA LEU A 57 6.93 1.13 -13.49
C LEU A 57 7.97 1.05 -14.62
N ILE A 58 8.85 2.05 -14.75
CA ILE A 58 9.90 2.07 -15.79
C ILE A 58 10.76 0.80 -15.68
N LYS A 59 11.16 0.44 -14.46
CA LYS A 59 11.95 -0.77 -14.21
C LYS A 59 11.17 -2.05 -14.58
N ALA A 60 9.87 -2.10 -14.28
CA ALA A 60 9.01 -3.23 -14.61
C ALA A 60 8.84 -3.40 -16.12
N ILE A 61 8.54 -2.30 -16.83
CA ILE A 61 8.42 -2.31 -18.30
C ILE A 61 9.75 -2.71 -18.95
N GLY A 62 10.87 -2.16 -18.47
CA GLY A 62 12.19 -2.54 -18.96
C GLY A 62 12.53 -4.01 -18.71
N ASN A 63 12.13 -4.57 -17.57
CA ASN A 63 12.30 -5.99 -17.28
C ASN A 63 11.40 -6.88 -18.15
N LEU A 64 10.14 -6.47 -18.33
CA LEU A 64 9.18 -7.18 -19.18
C LEU A 64 9.64 -7.15 -20.64
N GLY A 65 10.04 -5.99 -21.15
CA GLY A 65 10.58 -5.85 -22.51
C GLY A 65 11.79 -6.75 -22.75
N ARG A 66 12.73 -6.77 -21.79
CA ARG A 66 13.90 -7.69 -21.87
C ARG A 66 13.49 -9.15 -21.85
N ARG A 67 12.48 -9.53 -21.04
CA ARG A 67 11.97 -10.90 -21.00
C ARG A 67 11.31 -11.27 -22.33
N ILE A 68 10.41 -10.44 -22.85
CA ILE A 68 9.73 -10.68 -24.13
C ILE A 68 10.75 -10.80 -25.27
N PHE A 69 11.74 -9.91 -25.32
CA PHE A 69 12.80 -9.97 -26.33
C PHE A 69 13.61 -11.27 -26.23
N LYS A 70 14.01 -11.64 -25.00
CA LYS A 70 14.73 -12.91 -24.77
C LYS A 70 13.87 -14.12 -25.17
N GLU A 71 12.61 -14.14 -24.75
CA GLU A 71 11.66 -15.19 -25.11
C GLU A 71 11.47 -15.31 -26.63
N GLY A 72 11.25 -14.18 -27.30
CA GLY A 72 11.12 -14.15 -28.77
C GLY A 72 12.36 -14.70 -29.46
N LYS A 73 13.56 -14.30 -29.00
CA LYS A 73 14.82 -14.83 -29.50
C LYS A 73 14.95 -16.34 -29.25
N ASP A 74 14.72 -16.78 -28.01
CA ASP A 74 14.85 -18.19 -27.62
C ASP A 74 13.86 -19.07 -28.41
N LEU A 75 12.61 -18.60 -28.60
CA LEU A 75 11.61 -19.29 -29.42
C LEU A 75 12.01 -19.36 -30.89
N THR A 76 12.52 -18.26 -31.46
CA THR A 76 12.99 -18.23 -32.86
C THR A 76 14.12 -19.22 -33.08
N VAL A 77 15.08 -19.26 -32.16
CA VAL A 77 16.20 -20.23 -32.23
C VAL A 77 15.68 -21.70 -32.09
N ALA A 78 14.76 -21.94 -31.13
CA ALA A 78 14.20 -23.27 -30.95
C ALA A 78 13.39 -23.76 -32.16
N VAL A 79 12.64 -22.86 -32.80
CA VAL A 79 11.91 -23.20 -34.04
C VAL A 79 12.88 -23.44 -35.19
N TYR A 80 13.92 -22.61 -35.34
CA TYR A 80 14.95 -22.82 -36.36
C TYR A 80 15.68 -24.16 -36.21
N ASN A 81 15.99 -24.55 -34.98
CA ASN A 81 16.65 -25.83 -34.66
C ASN A 81 15.69 -27.01 -34.60
N GLN A 82 14.41 -26.86 -34.91
CA GLN A 82 13.36 -27.88 -34.78
C GLN A 82 13.13 -28.39 -33.35
N GLU A 83 13.54 -27.60 -32.32
CA GLU A 83 13.44 -27.93 -30.89
C GLU A 83 12.22 -27.25 -30.24
N GLY A 84 11.23 -26.84 -31.01
CA GLY A 84 10.07 -26.07 -30.51
C GLY A 84 9.26 -26.78 -29.42
N LYS A 85 9.12 -28.14 -29.50
CA LYS A 85 8.44 -28.91 -28.47
C LYS A 85 9.20 -28.90 -27.13
N GLU A 86 10.52 -29.10 -27.18
CA GLU A 86 11.38 -29.07 -25.99
C GLU A 86 11.42 -27.71 -25.35
N HIS A 87 11.38 -26.63 -26.14
CA HIS A 87 11.25 -25.25 -25.63
C HIS A 87 9.94 -25.11 -24.84
N ILE A 88 8.81 -25.56 -25.36
CA ILE A 88 7.50 -25.47 -24.66
C ILE A 88 7.51 -26.27 -23.35
N ILE A 89 8.10 -27.51 -23.37
CA ILE A 89 8.23 -28.35 -22.18
C ILE A 89 9.09 -27.64 -21.12
N SER A 90 10.25 -27.11 -21.51
CA SER A 90 11.13 -26.32 -20.62
C SER A 90 10.42 -25.13 -20.00
N ARG A 91 9.52 -24.46 -20.74
CA ARG A 91 8.70 -23.36 -20.22
C ARG A 91 7.67 -23.81 -19.20
N LYS A 92 7.00 -24.92 -19.44
CA LYS A 92 6.10 -25.53 -18.45
C LYS A 92 6.85 -25.84 -17.16
N ASP A 93 8.02 -26.46 -17.25
CA ASP A 93 8.84 -26.79 -16.08
C ASP A 93 9.31 -25.53 -15.32
N SER A 94 9.68 -24.48 -16.07
CA SER A 94 10.05 -23.19 -15.49
C SER A 94 8.86 -22.52 -14.77
N ALA A 95 7.66 -22.60 -15.33
CA ALA A 95 6.45 -22.10 -14.69
C ALA A 95 6.12 -22.88 -13.41
N VAL A 96 6.19 -24.22 -13.45
CA VAL A 96 6.00 -25.06 -12.26
C VAL A 96 7.04 -24.76 -11.19
N LYS A 97 8.31 -24.57 -11.56
CA LYS A 97 9.37 -24.17 -10.63
C LYS A 97 9.10 -22.81 -10.00
N SER A 98 8.60 -21.83 -10.78
CA SER A 98 8.24 -20.52 -10.28
C SER A 98 7.08 -20.58 -9.28
N ILE A 99 6.04 -21.38 -9.54
CA ILE A 99 4.92 -21.60 -8.63
C ILE A 99 5.41 -22.25 -7.33
N LYS A 100 6.26 -23.29 -7.40
CA LYS A 100 6.86 -23.92 -6.22
C LYS A 100 7.68 -22.92 -5.42
N SER A 101 8.54 -22.12 -6.07
CA SER A 101 9.32 -21.08 -5.41
C SER A 101 8.43 -20.02 -4.72
N GLY A 102 7.31 -19.63 -5.34
CA GLY A 102 6.31 -18.75 -4.72
C GLY A 102 5.69 -19.38 -3.47
N ALA A 103 5.30 -20.65 -3.54
CA ALA A 103 4.76 -21.38 -2.39
C ALA A 103 5.78 -21.51 -1.25
N ASP A 104 7.04 -21.78 -1.55
CA ASP A 104 8.11 -21.87 -0.54
C ASP A 104 8.40 -20.51 0.09
N THR A 105 8.36 -19.44 -0.71
CA THR A 105 8.48 -18.06 -0.20
C THR A 105 7.33 -17.74 0.74
N SER A 106 6.09 -18.07 0.38
CA SER A 106 4.91 -17.86 1.22
C SER A 106 5.03 -18.63 2.54
N LYS A 107 5.45 -19.90 2.51
CA LYS A 107 5.71 -20.70 3.72
C LYS A 107 6.78 -20.05 4.62
N LYS A 108 7.85 -19.52 4.02
CA LYS A 108 8.92 -18.83 4.75
C LYS A 108 8.40 -17.54 5.42
N VAL A 109 7.58 -16.78 4.71
CA VAL A 109 6.94 -15.57 5.27
C VAL A 109 6.06 -15.93 6.46
N VAL A 110 5.17 -16.92 6.32
CA VAL A 110 4.30 -17.38 7.42
C VAL A 110 5.13 -17.86 8.61
N LYS A 111 6.19 -18.65 8.38
CA LYS A 111 7.09 -19.08 9.45
C LYS A 111 7.77 -17.93 10.16
N ASN A 112 8.21 -16.91 9.42
CA ASN A 112 8.81 -15.70 10.01
C ASN A 112 7.79 -14.90 10.85
N ILE A 113 6.56 -14.76 10.38
CA ILE A 113 5.47 -14.12 11.13
C ILE A 113 5.21 -14.87 12.43
N ILE A 114 5.07 -16.20 12.40
CA ILE A 114 4.90 -17.02 13.59
C ILE A 114 6.08 -16.85 14.54
N HIS A 115 7.29 -16.89 14.01
CA HIS A 115 8.49 -16.69 14.81
C HIS A 115 8.51 -15.31 15.51
N LEU A 116 8.19 -14.23 14.80
CA LEU A 116 8.10 -12.89 15.38
C LEU A 116 7.02 -12.79 16.46
N LEU A 117 5.84 -13.37 16.22
CA LEU A 117 4.74 -13.40 17.19
C LEU A 117 5.08 -14.21 18.44
N THR A 118 5.93 -15.22 18.33
CA THR A 118 6.35 -16.05 19.49
C THR A 118 7.52 -15.44 20.24
N THR A 119 8.44 -14.74 19.54
CA THR A 119 9.66 -14.19 20.18
C THR A 119 9.45 -12.76 20.69
N ASN A 120 8.66 -11.94 19.99
CA ASN A 120 8.39 -10.55 20.39
C ASN A 120 6.93 -10.17 20.16
N PRO A 121 5.98 -10.80 20.90
CA PRO A 121 4.53 -10.61 20.66
C PRO A 121 4.05 -9.17 20.89
N LYS A 122 4.69 -8.43 21.82
CA LYS A 122 4.29 -7.06 22.16
C LYS A 122 4.49 -6.07 21.02
N GLU A 123 5.48 -6.30 20.16
CA GLU A 123 5.77 -5.44 19.01
C GLU A 123 5.19 -6.02 17.72
N ALA A 124 5.28 -7.33 17.54
CA ALA A 124 4.85 -7.98 16.32
C ALA A 124 3.32 -8.00 16.16
N ALA A 125 2.57 -8.19 17.24
CA ALA A 125 1.12 -8.29 17.16
C ALA A 125 0.44 -6.97 16.74
N PRO A 126 0.77 -5.79 17.30
CA PRO A 126 0.22 -4.52 16.83
C PRO A 126 0.61 -4.20 15.38
N THR A 127 1.85 -4.44 15.00
CA THR A 127 2.34 -4.23 13.64
C THR A 127 1.60 -5.10 12.63
N LEU A 128 1.43 -6.38 12.92
CA LEU A 128 0.66 -7.30 12.09
C LEU A 128 -0.82 -6.89 12.01
N PHE A 129 -1.42 -6.55 13.15
CA PHE A 129 -2.81 -6.08 13.21
C PHE A 129 -3.03 -4.85 12.32
N LEU A 130 -2.14 -3.86 12.41
CA LEU A 130 -2.22 -2.64 11.59
C LEU A 130 -1.99 -2.92 10.11
N GLY A 131 -1.10 -3.85 9.77
CA GLY A 131 -0.93 -4.31 8.39
C GLY A 131 -2.19 -4.97 7.84
N ILE A 132 -2.84 -5.85 8.62
CA ILE A 132 -4.10 -6.49 8.25
C ILE A 132 -5.23 -5.46 8.14
N LEU A 133 -5.35 -4.56 9.12
CA LEU A 133 -6.33 -3.48 9.08
C LEU A 133 -6.15 -2.61 7.84
N GLY A 134 -4.91 -2.21 7.56
CA GLY A 134 -4.57 -1.48 6.34
C GLY A 134 -5.01 -2.24 5.09
N PHE A 135 -4.70 -3.53 5.00
CA PHE A 135 -5.12 -4.36 3.87
C PHE A 135 -6.65 -4.30 3.65
N PHE A 136 -7.44 -4.50 4.68
CA PHE A 136 -8.90 -4.42 4.56
C PHE A 136 -9.39 -3.01 4.23
N CYS A 137 -8.76 -1.96 4.76
CA CYS A 137 -9.05 -0.58 4.36
C CYS A 137 -8.74 -0.34 2.88
N GLY A 138 -7.65 -0.90 2.37
CA GLY A 138 -7.25 -0.76 0.97
C GLY A 138 -8.06 -1.60 0.01
N SER A 139 -8.39 -2.85 0.37
CA SER A 139 -9.07 -3.79 -0.51
C SER A 139 -10.60 -3.74 -0.43
N GLY A 140 -11.16 -3.27 0.68
CA GLY A 140 -12.59 -3.37 0.97
C GLY A 140 -13.05 -4.77 1.40
N GLY A 141 -12.14 -5.74 1.45
CA GLY A 141 -12.43 -7.12 1.80
C GLY A 141 -11.72 -8.12 0.89
N ILE A 142 -12.00 -9.40 1.10
CA ILE A 142 -11.45 -10.48 0.26
C ILE A 142 -12.12 -10.49 -1.13
N ASP A 143 -13.36 -10.03 -1.21
CA ASP A 143 -14.13 -9.90 -2.45
C ASP A 143 -13.83 -8.62 -3.24
N ALA A 144 -12.95 -7.77 -2.70
CA ALA A 144 -12.59 -6.48 -3.28
C ALA A 144 -13.79 -5.56 -3.55
N ASN A 145 -14.78 -5.59 -2.65
CA ASN A 145 -15.93 -4.68 -2.69
C ASN A 145 -15.80 -3.64 -1.57
N GLY A 146 -15.72 -2.36 -1.92
CA GLY A 146 -15.48 -1.28 -0.96
C GLY A 146 -14.00 -0.90 -0.85
N GLY A 147 -13.59 -0.39 0.32
CA GLY A 147 -12.23 0.09 0.56
C GLY A 147 -11.94 1.45 -0.07
N ILE A 148 -10.65 1.80 -0.09
CA ILE A 148 -10.20 3.11 -0.59
C ILE A 148 -10.53 3.33 -2.07
N PRO A 149 -10.38 2.35 -2.97
CA PRO A 149 -10.75 2.57 -4.37
C PRO A 149 -12.24 2.91 -4.54
N ASP A 150 -13.14 2.28 -3.80
CA ASP A 150 -14.57 2.49 -3.91
C ASP A 150 -15.10 3.73 -3.16
N LEU A 151 -14.22 4.52 -2.53
CA LEU A 151 -14.61 5.82 -1.95
C LEU A 151 -15.10 6.81 -3.02
N ASP A 152 -14.81 6.58 -4.28
CA ASP A 152 -15.36 7.38 -5.38
C ASP A 152 -16.89 7.30 -5.45
N ILE A 153 -17.48 6.19 -5.03
CA ILE A 153 -18.95 6.05 -4.91
C ILE A 153 -19.48 6.99 -3.83
N ALA A 154 -18.78 7.09 -2.69
CA ALA A 154 -19.19 7.96 -1.59
C ALA A 154 -19.05 9.46 -1.95
N VAL A 155 -18.06 9.82 -2.77
CA VAL A 155 -17.76 11.21 -3.16
C VAL A 155 -18.59 11.65 -4.38
N GLY A 156 -18.73 10.79 -5.37
CA GLY A 156 -19.32 11.16 -6.68
C GLY A 156 -20.50 10.30 -7.11
N GLY A 157 -20.98 9.39 -6.28
CA GLY A 157 -22.04 8.44 -6.59
C GLY A 157 -21.60 7.33 -7.53
N ILE A 158 -22.50 6.38 -7.77
CA ILE A 158 -22.20 5.16 -8.56
C ILE A 158 -21.78 5.47 -10.01
N GLY A 159 -22.21 6.61 -10.57
CA GLY A 159 -21.80 7.04 -11.92
C GLY A 159 -20.33 7.43 -12.04
N ASN A 160 -19.66 7.71 -10.92
CA ASN A 160 -18.21 7.99 -10.86
C ASN A 160 -17.40 6.80 -10.37
N HIS A 161 -18.04 5.65 -10.15
CA HIS A 161 -17.34 4.45 -9.73
C HIS A 161 -16.30 4.03 -10.76
N ARG A 162 -15.09 3.72 -10.28
CA ARG A 162 -13.87 3.48 -11.06
C ARG A 162 -13.27 4.73 -11.69
N SER A 163 -13.33 5.85 -10.97
CA SER A 163 -12.54 7.01 -11.37
C SER A 163 -11.04 6.71 -11.29
N ILE A 164 -10.26 7.25 -12.22
CA ILE A 164 -8.82 7.02 -12.26
C ILE A 164 -8.09 7.51 -10.99
N PHE A 165 -8.65 8.48 -10.28
CA PHE A 165 -8.06 9.00 -9.04
C PHE A 165 -8.12 7.99 -7.90
N PHE A 166 -9.21 7.24 -7.80
CA PHE A 166 -9.43 6.27 -6.74
C PHE A 166 -8.96 4.86 -7.12
N HIS A 167 -9.14 4.48 -8.39
CA HIS A 167 -8.76 3.16 -8.88
C HIS A 167 -7.38 3.14 -9.57
N SER A 168 -6.40 3.85 -9.01
CA SER A 168 -5.03 3.85 -9.49
C SER A 168 -4.03 4.01 -8.35
N VAL A 169 -2.74 3.99 -8.67
CA VAL A 169 -1.66 4.29 -7.71
C VAL A 169 -1.78 5.68 -7.08
N ILE A 170 -2.61 6.57 -7.62
CA ILE A 170 -2.82 7.91 -7.08
C ILE A 170 -3.48 7.84 -5.71
N SER A 171 -4.51 7.00 -5.53
CA SER A 171 -5.18 6.82 -4.24
C SER A 171 -4.22 6.29 -3.17
N ALA A 172 -3.40 5.30 -3.52
CA ALA A 172 -2.37 4.78 -2.65
C ALA A 172 -1.31 5.84 -2.30
N ALA A 173 -0.91 6.67 -3.28
CA ALA A 173 0.04 7.75 -3.06
C ALA A 173 -0.53 8.84 -2.14
N ILE A 174 -1.78 9.20 -2.31
CA ILE A 174 -2.48 10.15 -1.43
C ILE A 174 -2.56 9.60 -0.01
N LEU A 175 -3.00 8.35 0.17
CA LEU A 175 -3.06 7.70 1.48
C LEU A 175 -1.70 7.70 2.17
N GLU A 176 -0.66 7.24 1.48
CA GLU A 176 0.70 7.19 2.01
C GLU A 176 1.19 8.58 2.41
N THR A 177 0.91 9.58 1.58
CA THR A 177 1.27 10.97 1.86
C THR A 177 0.56 11.49 3.11
N ILE A 178 -0.75 11.25 3.23
CA ILE A 178 -1.54 11.67 4.39
C ILE A 178 -0.97 11.04 5.67
N VAL A 179 -0.73 9.73 5.68
CA VAL A 179 -0.24 9.04 6.87
C VAL A 179 1.14 9.56 7.27
N PHE A 180 2.08 9.67 6.35
CA PHE A 180 3.43 10.13 6.67
C PHE A 180 3.50 11.62 7.01
N ALA A 181 2.70 12.45 6.34
CA ALA A 181 2.55 13.86 6.70
C ALA A 181 1.95 14.03 8.10
N SER A 182 0.99 13.17 8.48
CA SER A 182 0.42 13.16 9.83
C SER A 182 1.45 12.76 10.88
N VAL A 183 2.26 11.72 10.64
CA VAL A 183 3.37 11.35 11.54
C VAL A 183 4.33 12.52 11.68
N LYS A 184 4.68 13.21 10.61
CA LYS A 184 5.57 14.37 10.65
C LYS A 184 4.95 15.55 11.41
N ALA A 185 3.67 15.82 11.22
CA ALA A 185 2.94 16.85 11.99
C ALA A 185 2.98 16.52 13.49
N ILE A 186 2.70 15.28 13.88
CA ILE A 186 2.75 14.83 15.27
C ILE A 186 4.17 15.00 15.84
N ASN A 187 5.22 14.68 15.09
CA ASN A 187 6.61 14.89 15.52
C ASN A 187 6.90 16.38 15.80
N ILE A 188 6.42 17.30 14.95
CA ILE A 188 6.59 18.75 15.16
C ILE A 188 5.83 19.19 16.41
N MET A 189 4.59 18.73 16.60
CA MET A 189 3.73 19.12 17.69
C MET A 189 4.13 18.51 19.04
N HIS A 190 4.75 17.33 19.05
CA HIS A 190 5.06 16.60 20.27
C HIS A 190 5.91 17.42 21.25
N SER A 191 6.90 18.15 20.76
CA SER A 191 7.74 19.03 21.58
C SER A 191 6.98 20.24 22.18
N LYS A 192 5.72 20.44 21.77
CA LYS A 192 4.87 21.57 22.18
C LYS A 192 3.66 21.12 23.01
N LEU A 193 3.53 19.80 23.24
CA LEU A 193 2.50 19.24 24.11
C LEU A 193 2.70 19.71 25.57
N PRO A 194 1.63 19.77 26.36
CA PRO A 194 1.76 19.98 27.82
C PRO A 194 2.64 18.90 28.46
N GLU A 195 3.31 19.22 29.57
CA GLU A 195 4.16 18.23 30.28
C GLU A 195 3.39 16.99 30.70
N GLU A 196 2.12 17.13 31.09
CA GLU A 196 1.23 16.02 31.49
C GLU A 196 0.29 15.59 30.34
N HIS A 197 0.83 15.44 29.12
CA HIS A 197 0.05 14.94 27.98
C HIS A 197 -0.27 13.44 28.07
N ASP A 198 -1.24 13.00 27.28
CA ASP A 198 -1.59 11.57 27.18
C ASP A 198 -0.45 10.77 26.53
N SER A 199 -0.10 9.65 27.12
CA SER A 199 0.95 8.73 26.63
C SER A 199 0.70 8.18 25.20
N PHE A 200 -0.48 8.41 24.66
CA PHE A 200 -0.81 8.12 23.26
C PHE A 200 0.17 8.81 22.30
N TRP A 201 0.53 10.08 22.57
CA TRP A 201 1.42 10.85 21.70
C TRP A 201 2.84 10.28 21.68
N ASP A 202 3.36 9.86 22.85
CA ASP A 202 4.66 9.18 22.96
C ASP A 202 4.66 7.85 22.19
N ALA A 203 3.55 7.11 22.31
CA ALA A 203 3.37 5.85 21.62
C ALA A 203 3.40 6.03 20.10
N VAL A 204 2.70 7.05 19.57
CA VAL A 204 2.67 7.33 18.13
C VAL A 204 4.06 7.66 17.60
N ILE A 205 4.83 8.48 18.32
CA ILE A 205 6.18 8.85 17.90
C ILE A 205 7.17 7.69 18.01
N SER A 206 7.09 6.91 19.08
CA SER A 206 7.99 5.78 19.29
C SER A 206 7.72 4.60 18.35
N LYS A 207 6.55 4.56 17.69
CA LYS A 207 6.04 3.44 16.89
C LYS A 207 5.75 3.82 15.44
N THR A 208 6.69 4.52 14.80
CA THR A 208 6.55 4.90 13.37
C THR A 208 6.40 3.70 12.44
N ASP A 209 6.95 2.53 12.81
CA ASP A 209 6.76 1.25 12.12
C ASP A 209 5.29 0.79 12.08
N TRP A 210 4.44 1.24 13.00
CA TRP A 210 2.99 0.99 12.94
C TRP A 210 2.34 1.71 11.75
N ALA A 211 2.73 2.97 11.51
CA ALA A 211 2.28 3.72 10.34
C ALA A 211 2.77 3.07 9.04
N GLU A 212 4.04 2.63 9.02
CA GLU A 212 4.61 1.91 7.88
C GLU A 212 3.86 0.59 7.60
N ALA A 213 3.53 -0.17 8.65
CA ALA A 213 2.77 -1.42 8.52
C ALA A 213 1.36 -1.16 7.97
N PHE A 214 0.65 -0.16 8.50
CA PHE A 214 -0.68 0.21 8.03
C PHE A 214 -0.65 0.63 6.55
N VAL A 215 0.27 1.53 6.16
CA VAL A 215 0.43 1.98 4.78
C VAL A 215 0.77 0.82 3.85
N SER A 216 1.71 -0.05 4.26
CA SER A 216 2.09 -1.22 3.46
C SER A 216 0.92 -2.18 3.27
N GLY A 217 0.14 -2.41 4.32
CA GLY A 217 -1.10 -3.19 4.26
C GLY A 217 -2.12 -2.55 3.30
N ALA A 218 -2.41 -1.26 3.47
CA ALA A 218 -3.40 -0.55 2.65
C ALA A 218 -3.02 -0.52 1.17
N CYS A 219 -1.76 -0.27 0.86
CA CYS A 219 -1.26 -0.31 -0.51
C CYS A 219 -1.31 -1.72 -1.11
N THR A 220 -1.05 -2.77 -0.30
CA THR A 220 -1.24 -4.17 -0.72
C THR A 220 -2.72 -4.44 -1.00
N GLY A 221 -3.62 -3.93 -0.16
CA GLY A 221 -5.07 -4.03 -0.35
C GLY A 221 -5.53 -3.33 -1.62
N ILE A 222 -5.06 -2.11 -1.89
CA ILE A 222 -5.35 -1.39 -3.13
C ILE A 222 -4.83 -2.17 -4.34
N ALA A 223 -3.59 -2.67 -4.30
CA ALA A 223 -3.04 -3.48 -5.37
C ALA A 223 -3.88 -4.74 -5.65
N TYR A 224 -4.33 -5.41 -4.58
CA TYR A 224 -5.24 -6.55 -4.66
C TYR A 224 -6.57 -6.18 -5.31
N HIS A 225 -7.24 -5.10 -4.85
CA HIS A 225 -8.49 -4.60 -5.41
C HIS A 225 -8.36 -4.33 -6.92
N LEU A 226 -7.34 -3.56 -7.32
CA LEU A 226 -7.08 -3.25 -8.73
C LEU A 226 -6.79 -4.49 -9.58
N LEU A 227 -6.11 -5.49 -9.00
CA LEU A 227 -5.86 -6.75 -9.69
C LEU A 227 -7.15 -7.54 -9.92
N ILE A 228 -8.05 -7.61 -8.93
CA ILE A 228 -9.35 -8.25 -9.06
C ILE A 228 -10.20 -7.55 -10.12
N ASP A 229 -10.26 -6.21 -10.09
CA ASP A 229 -10.97 -5.42 -11.09
C ASP A 229 -10.44 -5.63 -12.50
N GLY A 230 -9.14 -5.71 -12.67
CA GLY A 230 -8.49 -5.90 -13.97
C GLY A 230 -8.48 -7.33 -14.50
N THR A 231 -8.83 -8.33 -13.68
CA THR A 231 -8.72 -9.75 -14.05
C THR A 231 -10.02 -10.53 -13.85
N LEU A 232 -10.43 -10.77 -12.60
CA LEU A 232 -11.57 -11.65 -12.27
C LEU A 232 -12.92 -10.97 -12.54
N GLN A 233 -12.96 -9.65 -12.48
CA GLN A 233 -14.15 -8.86 -12.78
C GLN A 233 -14.00 -8.11 -14.12
N GLY A 234 -13.35 -8.70 -15.09
CA GLY A 234 -12.81 -8.11 -16.31
C GLY A 234 -13.79 -7.39 -17.28
N ASN A 235 -15.02 -7.12 -16.87
CA ASN A 235 -15.99 -6.30 -17.62
C ASN A 235 -16.07 -4.86 -17.08
N LYS A 236 -15.08 -4.42 -16.34
CA LYS A 236 -15.07 -3.12 -15.67
C LYS A 236 -14.21 -2.11 -16.43
N ALA A 237 -14.74 -0.91 -16.61
CA ALA A 237 -14.08 0.17 -17.31
C ALA A 237 -13.89 1.38 -16.40
N TYR A 238 -12.77 2.09 -16.54
CA TYR A 238 -12.60 3.41 -15.95
C TYR A 238 -13.65 4.37 -16.48
N VAL A 239 -14.21 5.18 -15.60
CA VAL A 239 -15.05 6.33 -15.97
C VAL A 239 -14.19 7.61 -16.03
N ASN A 240 -14.72 8.61 -16.74
CA ASN A 240 -14.09 9.95 -16.81
C ASN A 240 -12.66 9.97 -17.38
N LEU A 241 -12.30 9.02 -18.24
CA LEU A 241 -11.09 9.15 -19.03
C LEU A 241 -11.30 10.18 -20.17
N PRO A 242 -10.29 11.01 -20.48
CA PRO A 242 -10.40 12.02 -21.53
C PRO A 242 -10.39 11.42 -22.96
N PHE A 243 -10.32 10.11 -23.08
CA PHE A 243 -10.30 9.36 -24.35
C PHE A 243 -11.01 8.02 -24.17
N SER A 244 -11.57 7.50 -25.27
CA SER A 244 -12.15 6.16 -25.30
C SER A 244 -11.08 5.11 -25.58
N MET A 245 -11.20 3.96 -24.93
CA MET A 245 -10.34 2.80 -25.16
C MET A 245 -11.15 1.50 -25.06
N PRO A 246 -10.71 0.41 -25.68
CA PRO A 246 -11.33 -0.89 -25.52
C PRO A 246 -11.17 -1.43 -24.10
N LEU A 247 -11.99 -2.40 -23.73
CA LEU A 247 -12.02 -2.98 -22.39
C LEU A 247 -10.67 -3.56 -21.95
N GLU A 248 -9.93 -4.17 -22.88
CA GLU A 248 -8.58 -4.69 -22.68
C GLU A 248 -7.59 -3.58 -22.25
N GLY A 249 -7.79 -2.37 -22.75
CA GLY A 249 -7.02 -1.20 -22.36
C GLY A 249 -7.27 -0.82 -20.90
N HIS A 250 -8.54 -0.79 -20.48
CA HIS A 250 -8.92 -0.56 -19.09
C HIS A 250 -8.32 -1.62 -18.15
N ASN A 251 -8.45 -2.90 -18.49
CA ASN A 251 -7.88 -4.01 -17.73
C ASN A 251 -6.36 -3.89 -17.62
N THR A 252 -5.69 -3.49 -18.71
CA THR A 252 -4.24 -3.26 -18.72
C THR A 252 -3.84 -2.15 -17.74
N ILE A 253 -4.62 -1.07 -17.66
CA ILE A 253 -4.36 0.02 -16.72
C ILE A 253 -4.54 -0.47 -15.28
N PHE A 254 -5.62 -1.20 -14.95
CA PHE A 254 -5.82 -1.78 -13.62
C PHE A 254 -4.64 -2.66 -13.20
N VAL A 255 -4.28 -3.64 -14.02
CA VAL A 255 -3.18 -4.57 -13.73
C VAL A 255 -1.84 -3.84 -13.63
N THR A 256 -1.60 -2.83 -14.46
CA THR A 256 -0.37 -2.03 -14.42
C THR A 256 -0.29 -1.25 -13.10
N ASN A 257 -1.38 -0.60 -12.68
CA ASN A 257 -1.42 0.11 -11.39
C ASN A 257 -1.24 -0.86 -10.21
N ALA A 258 -1.86 -2.03 -10.23
CA ALA A 258 -1.67 -3.07 -9.23
C ALA A 258 -0.19 -3.52 -9.15
N ALA A 259 0.45 -3.72 -10.29
CA ALA A 259 1.85 -4.11 -10.36
C ALA A 259 2.79 -2.99 -9.84
N MET A 260 2.52 -1.74 -10.19
CA MET A 260 3.28 -0.58 -9.68
C MET A 260 3.23 -0.53 -8.16
N GLU A 261 2.05 -0.71 -7.58
CA GLU A 261 1.86 -0.67 -6.14
C GLU A 261 2.55 -1.85 -5.44
N ALA A 262 2.42 -3.06 -5.99
CA ALA A 262 3.07 -4.25 -5.45
C ALA A 262 4.62 -4.15 -5.47
N MET A 263 5.21 -3.52 -6.49
CA MET A 263 6.66 -3.33 -6.61
C MET A 263 7.22 -2.28 -5.65
N ASP A 264 6.38 -1.44 -5.10
CA ASP A 264 6.78 -0.36 -4.21
C ASP A 264 6.74 -0.73 -2.73
N LEU A 265 6.17 -1.90 -2.38
CA LEU A 265 5.93 -2.33 -1.01
C LEU A 265 7.19 -2.35 -0.13
N ASP A 266 8.34 -2.75 -0.68
CA ASP A 266 9.60 -2.86 0.07
C ASP A 266 10.22 -1.52 0.49
N LYS A 267 9.69 -0.40 0.01
CA LYS A 267 10.33 0.93 0.13
C LYS A 267 9.54 1.92 0.97
N LYS A 268 8.43 1.49 1.55
CA LYS A 268 7.50 2.34 2.30
C LYS A 268 7.96 2.56 3.74
N LYS A 269 9.06 3.29 3.91
CA LYS A 269 9.61 3.63 5.22
C LYS A 269 9.55 5.13 5.44
N VAL A 270 9.02 5.53 6.60
CA VAL A 270 9.01 6.93 7.06
C VAL A 270 10.40 7.54 7.02
N LYS A 271 11.43 6.76 7.37
CA LYS A 271 12.84 7.21 7.37
C LYS A 271 13.38 7.58 5.98
N ASN A 272 12.69 7.18 4.90
CA ASN A 272 13.10 7.45 3.51
C ASN A 272 12.36 8.64 2.90
N ILE A 273 11.52 9.29 3.66
CA ILE A 273 10.70 10.44 3.29
C ILE A 273 11.15 11.70 4.02
#